data_540806404ebac51ae5324dc94710bcb7
#
_entry.id   540806404ebac51ae5324dc94710bcb7
#
_cell.length_a   1.000
_cell.length_b   1.000
_cell.length_c   1.000
_cell.angle_alpha   90.00
_cell.angle_beta   90.00
_cell.angle_gamma   90.00
#
_symmetry.space_group_name_H-M   'P 1'
#
loop_
_entity.id
_entity.type
_entity.pdbx_description
1 polymer ?
#
loop_
_entity_poly.entity_id
_entity_poly.type
_entity_poly.pdbx_seq_one_letter_code
_entity_poly.pdbx_strand_id
1 'polypeptide(L)'
;VIMENDKILSQAVMRAKTRPSESATEVMQMVLDKAGLTMDDIECLVGTGYGREQIPFVSAVESEISCHAKAAWRTMPSVRMVIDIGGQDAKATRMDDNGNVARYIYNDKCASGTGRFLEVMAEALEVPLEEMGAMGEKSTEKLQISNQCVIFAETEVVSLVNEGKETADIINALHKALAKRVASLAKSIEVKEDVVMTGGGGKKFRGVQGTVRSIGCKHEIHQRH
;
A
#
# COMPACT_ATOMS: atom_id res chain seq x y z
N VAL A 1 6.02 6.25 -15.54
CA VAL A 1 7.35 6.81 -15.20
C VAL A 1 8.28 6.58 -16.37
N ILE A 2 8.97 7.62 -16.82
CA ILE A 2 10.08 7.53 -17.78
C ILE A 2 11.38 7.74 -17.01
N MET A 3 12.37 6.88 -17.28
CA MET A 3 13.66 6.90 -16.60
C MET A 3 14.80 6.85 -17.62
N GLU A 4 15.89 7.51 -17.31
CA GLU A 4 17.16 7.41 -18.02
C GLU A 4 18.30 7.32 -17.01
N ASN A 5 19.19 6.33 -17.16
CA ASN A 5 20.35 6.13 -16.27
C ASN A 5 19.99 6.22 -14.77
N ASP A 6 18.92 5.54 -14.36
CA ASP A 6 18.38 5.52 -12.99
C ASP A 6 17.77 6.87 -12.48
N LYS A 7 17.64 7.86 -13.35
CA LYS A 7 16.97 9.11 -13.04
C LYS A 7 15.55 9.14 -13.61
N ILE A 8 14.62 9.61 -12.82
CA ILE A 8 13.24 9.83 -13.28
C ILE A 8 13.25 11.13 -14.11
N LEU A 9 12.96 11.01 -15.40
CA LEU A 9 12.75 12.14 -16.31
C LEU A 9 11.34 12.70 -16.19
N SER A 10 10.34 11.81 -16.16
CA SER A 10 8.95 12.20 -16.08
C SER A 10 8.11 11.15 -15.35
N GLN A 11 7.08 11.63 -14.66
CA GLN A 11 6.09 10.77 -14.01
C GLN A 11 4.70 11.39 -14.03
N ALA A 12 3.67 10.55 -14.09
CA ALA A 12 2.28 10.93 -13.94
C ALA A 12 1.50 9.85 -13.18
N VAL A 13 0.42 10.29 -12.55
CA VAL A 13 -0.55 9.43 -11.87
C VAL A 13 -1.94 9.88 -12.29
N MET A 14 -2.80 8.92 -12.61
CA MET A 14 -4.20 9.19 -12.91
C MET A 14 -5.10 8.13 -12.26
N ARG A 15 -6.38 8.44 -12.13
CA ARG A 15 -7.38 7.46 -11.70
C ARG A 15 -7.57 6.42 -12.81
N ALA A 16 -7.43 5.14 -12.46
CA ALA A 16 -7.62 4.06 -13.42
C ALA A 16 -9.07 4.02 -13.95
N LYS A 17 -9.20 3.80 -15.26
CA LYS A 17 -10.47 3.52 -15.92
C LYS A 17 -10.80 2.04 -15.80
N THR A 18 -12.00 1.65 -16.23
CA THR A 18 -12.44 0.25 -16.23
C THR A 18 -11.55 -0.64 -17.12
N ARG A 19 -11.02 -0.07 -18.22
CA ARG A 19 -10.12 -0.76 -19.14
C ARG A 19 -8.67 -0.37 -18.85
N PRO A 20 -7.81 -1.31 -18.41
CA PRO A 20 -6.40 -1.02 -18.12
C PRO A 20 -5.62 -0.47 -19.30
N SER A 21 -5.88 -0.96 -20.51
CA SER A 21 -5.25 -0.48 -21.76
C SER A 21 -5.50 1.01 -22.02
N GLU A 22 -6.71 1.50 -21.80
CA GLU A 22 -7.04 2.92 -21.98
C GLU A 22 -6.29 3.80 -20.97
N SER A 23 -6.25 3.37 -19.69
CA SER A 23 -5.50 4.07 -18.65
C SER A 23 -4.01 4.10 -18.94
N ALA A 24 -3.45 2.97 -19.38
CA ALA A 24 -2.04 2.87 -19.73
C ALA A 24 -1.67 3.80 -20.88
N THR A 25 -2.49 3.84 -21.95
CA THR A 25 -2.26 4.71 -23.10
C THR A 25 -2.32 6.19 -22.71
N GLU A 26 -3.32 6.57 -21.92
CA GLU A 26 -3.47 7.96 -21.49
C GLU A 26 -2.33 8.42 -20.57
N VAL A 27 -1.97 7.63 -19.56
CA VAL A 27 -0.87 7.99 -18.66
C VAL A 27 0.48 7.97 -19.38
N MET A 28 0.65 7.12 -20.39
CA MET A 28 1.86 7.10 -21.21
C MET A 28 1.97 8.40 -22.03
N GLN A 29 0.90 8.84 -22.65
CA GLN A 29 0.89 10.12 -23.38
C GLN A 29 1.22 11.29 -22.45
N MET A 30 0.62 11.33 -21.26
CA MET A 30 0.90 12.38 -20.26
C MET A 30 2.39 12.46 -19.88
N VAL A 31 3.08 11.33 -19.70
CA VAL A 31 4.50 11.34 -19.32
C VAL A 31 5.42 11.66 -20.49
N LEU A 32 5.05 11.25 -21.71
CA LEU A 32 5.78 11.61 -22.93
C LEU A 32 5.69 13.11 -23.19
N ASP A 33 4.50 13.69 -23.19
CA ASP A 33 4.28 15.12 -23.38
C ASP A 33 5.06 15.95 -22.35
N LYS A 34 5.03 15.52 -21.08
CA LYS A 34 5.74 16.17 -19.98
C LYS A 34 7.27 16.12 -20.12
N ALA A 35 7.77 15.04 -20.73
CA ALA A 35 9.21 14.86 -20.98
C ALA A 35 9.66 15.49 -22.30
N GLY A 36 8.74 15.85 -23.19
CA GLY A 36 9.05 16.26 -24.57
C GLY A 36 9.58 15.11 -25.44
N LEU A 37 9.13 13.88 -25.17
CA LEU A 37 9.55 12.65 -25.85
C LEU A 37 8.40 12.05 -26.65
N THR A 38 8.76 11.13 -27.54
CA THR A 38 7.83 10.29 -28.33
C THR A 38 8.00 8.82 -27.94
N MET A 39 7.11 7.95 -28.43
CA MET A 39 7.25 6.50 -28.23
C MET A 39 8.53 5.93 -28.85
N ASP A 40 9.02 6.53 -29.93
CA ASP A 40 10.24 6.08 -30.64
C ASP A 40 11.52 6.34 -29.81
N ASP A 41 11.45 7.24 -28.84
CA ASP A 41 12.56 7.54 -27.92
C ASP A 41 12.65 6.53 -26.76
N ILE A 42 11.68 5.60 -26.64
CA ILE A 42 11.60 4.65 -25.53
C ILE A 42 12.17 3.29 -25.96
N GLU A 43 13.31 2.93 -25.41
CA GLU A 43 13.97 1.66 -25.72
C GLU A 43 13.26 0.44 -25.11
N CYS A 44 12.70 0.57 -23.92
CA CYS A 44 12.09 -0.55 -23.19
C CYS A 44 10.90 -0.08 -22.36
N LEU A 45 9.80 -0.81 -22.46
CA LEU A 45 8.58 -0.59 -21.68
C LEU A 45 8.25 -1.80 -20.84
N VAL A 46 8.18 -1.60 -19.53
CA VAL A 46 7.83 -2.66 -18.56
C VAL A 46 6.49 -2.32 -17.92
N GLY A 47 5.53 -3.24 -18.09
CA GLY A 47 4.23 -3.17 -17.43
C GLY A 47 4.26 -3.89 -16.08
N THR A 48 3.57 -3.34 -15.06
CA THR A 48 3.42 -3.99 -13.74
C THR A 48 2.04 -3.74 -13.16
N GLY A 49 1.71 -4.42 -12.07
CA GLY A 49 0.43 -4.32 -11.36
C GLY A 49 -0.69 -5.13 -12.01
N TYR A 50 -1.91 -4.93 -11.49
CA TYR A 50 -3.11 -5.57 -12.06
C TYR A 50 -3.40 -5.02 -13.45
N GLY A 51 -3.64 -5.91 -14.41
CA GLY A 51 -3.89 -5.53 -15.80
C GLY A 51 -2.64 -5.33 -16.65
N ARG A 52 -1.43 -5.58 -16.15
CA ARG A 52 -0.18 -5.46 -16.91
C ARG A 52 -0.17 -6.23 -18.22
N GLU A 53 -0.82 -7.40 -18.26
CA GLU A 53 -0.97 -8.22 -19.46
C GLU A 53 -1.86 -7.60 -20.56
N GLN A 54 -2.61 -6.56 -20.21
CA GLN A 54 -3.53 -5.87 -21.15
C GLN A 54 -2.95 -4.56 -21.70
N ILE A 55 -1.72 -4.23 -21.35
CA ILE A 55 -1.05 -3.03 -21.87
C ILE A 55 -0.49 -3.35 -23.24
N PRO A 56 -0.94 -2.68 -24.32
CA PRO A 56 -0.70 -3.14 -25.69
C PRO A 56 0.72 -2.88 -26.22
N PHE A 57 1.52 -2.07 -25.52
CA PHE A 57 2.80 -1.57 -26.02
C PHE A 57 4.00 -1.95 -25.13
N VAL A 58 3.84 -2.84 -24.14
CA VAL A 58 4.95 -3.22 -23.26
C VAL A 58 5.87 -4.21 -23.94
N SER A 59 7.17 -4.05 -23.68
CA SER A 59 8.22 -4.97 -24.10
C SER A 59 8.33 -6.17 -23.17
N ALA A 60 7.99 -5.97 -21.90
CA ALA A 60 8.01 -6.97 -20.86
C ALA A 60 6.98 -6.68 -19.76
N VAL A 61 6.63 -7.69 -19.00
CA VAL A 61 5.78 -7.54 -17.81
C VAL A 61 6.52 -8.06 -16.59
N GLU A 62 6.38 -7.36 -15.47
CA GLU A 62 6.96 -7.74 -14.20
C GLU A 62 5.92 -7.71 -13.08
N SER A 63 6.12 -8.57 -12.08
CA SER A 63 5.28 -8.57 -10.88
C SER A 63 5.46 -7.29 -10.08
N GLU A 64 4.37 -6.72 -9.59
CA GLU A 64 4.45 -5.60 -8.65
C GLU A 64 5.21 -5.97 -7.36
N ILE A 65 5.22 -7.26 -7.00
CA ILE A 65 5.97 -7.78 -5.85
C ILE A 65 7.48 -7.65 -6.09
N SER A 66 7.94 -8.07 -7.27
CA SER A 66 9.35 -7.93 -7.69
C SER A 66 9.76 -6.45 -7.79
N CYS A 67 8.89 -5.63 -8.37
CA CYS A 67 9.15 -4.20 -8.53
C CYS A 67 9.30 -3.49 -7.17
N HIS A 68 8.39 -3.74 -6.21
CA HIS A 68 8.46 -3.18 -4.86
C HIS A 68 9.70 -3.67 -4.10
N ALA A 69 10.01 -4.97 -4.18
CA ALA A 69 11.20 -5.54 -3.56
C ALA A 69 12.47 -4.87 -4.07
N LYS A 70 12.61 -4.76 -5.40
CA LYS A 70 13.78 -4.16 -6.03
C LYS A 70 13.93 -2.68 -5.73
N ALA A 71 12.84 -1.93 -5.75
CA ALA A 71 12.83 -0.51 -5.41
C ALA A 71 13.23 -0.29 -3.94
N ALA A 72 12.68 -1.08 -3.02
CA ALA A 72 13.02 -1.01 -1.61
C ALA A 72 14.50 -1.34 -1.36
N TRP A 73 15.02 -2.40 -1.98
CA TRP A 73 16.42 -2.80 -1.84
C TRP A 73 17.38 -1.77 -2.43
N ARG A 74 17.05 -1.13 -3.56
CA ARG A 74 17.86 -0.04 -4.12
C ARG A 74 17.92 1.19 -3.22
N THR A 75 16.82 1.48 -2.52
CA THR A 75 16.74 2.62 -1.59
C THR A 75 17.43 2.30 -0.27
N MET A 76 17.32 1.06 0.22
CA MET A 76 17.89 0.59 1.47
C MET A 76 18.43 -0.85 1.29
N PRO A 77 19.71 -1.03 0.94
CA PRO A 77 20.29 -2.37 0.66
C PRO A 77 20.26 -3.35 1.83
N SER A 78 20.07 -2.87 3.06
CA SER A 78 19.90 -3.72 4.25
C SER A 78 18.51 -4.34 4.39
N VAL A 79 17.50 -3.86 3.63
CA VAL A 79 16.13 -4.36 3.73
C VAL A 79 16.03 -5.83 3.38
N ARG A 80 15.28 -6.57 4.18
CA ARG A 80 15.02 -8.01 3.98
C ARG A 80 13.53 -8.34 3.91
N MET A 81 12.68 -7.38 4.27
CA MET A 81 11.24 -7.54 4.15
C MET A 81 10.56 -6.23 3.72
N VAL A 82 9.66 -6.32 2.77
CA VAL A 82 8.74 -5.24 2.37
C VAL A 82 7.33 -5.63 2.79
N ILE A 83 6.66 -4.73 3.49
CA ILE A 83 5.22 -4.80 3.77
C ILE A 83 4.56 -3.72 2.94
N ASP A 84 3.76 -4.12 1.98
CA ASP A 84 3.01 -3.22 1.11
C ASP A 84 1.54 -3.24 1.48
N ILE A 85 0.97 -2.05 1.77
CA ILE A 85 -0.45 -1.88 2.06
C ILE A 85 -1.06 -1.04 0.94
N GLY A 86 -1.63 -1.74 -0.02
CA GLY A 86 -2.34 -1.16 -1.15
C GLY A 86 -3.78 -0.79 -0.80
N GLY A 87 -4.49 -0.20 -1.78
CA GLY A 87 -5.92 0.08 -1.67
C GLY A 87 -6.77 -1.19 -1.66
N GLN A 88 -6.41 -2.17 -2.50
CA GLN A 88 -7.19 -3.40 -2.71
C GLN A 88 -6.54 -4.64 -2.10
N ASP A 89 -5.28 -4.61 -1.82
CA ASP A 89 -4.50 -5.73 -1.34
C ASP A 89 -3.49 -5.33 -0.26
N ALA A 90 -2.94 -6.34 0.42
CA ALA A 90 -1.80 -6.17 1.31
C ALA A 90 -0.81 -7.30 1.06
N LYS A 91 0.47 -6.99 1.02
CA LYS A 91 1.54 -7.94 0.69
C LYS A 91 2.65 -7.88 1.73
N ALA A 92 3.23 -9.05 2.01
CA ALA A 92 4.51 -9.14 2.70
C ALA A 92 5.47 -9.91 1.80
N THR A 93 6.64 -9.35 1.55
CA THR A 93 7.65 -9.90 0.64
C THR A 93 8.97 -9.98 1.37
N ARG A 94 9.51 -11.19 1.50
CA ARG A 94 10.84 -11.45 2.04
C ARG A 94 11.84 -11.54 0.89
N MET A 95 12.99 -10.90 1.06
CA MET A 95 14.05 -10.82 0.05
C MET A 95 15.32 -11.52 0.52
N ASP A 96 16.15 -11.91 -0.46
CA ASP A 96 17.54 -12.31 -0.25
C ASP A 96 18.48 -11.07 -0.16
N ASP A 97 19.77 -11.33 0.00
CA ASP A 97 20.78 -10.27 0.13
C ASP A 97 20.99 -9.45 -1.16
N ASN A 98 20.50 -9.95 -2.29
CA ASN A 98 20.57 -9.29 -3.59
C ASN A 98 19.29 -8.53 -3.97
N GLY A 99 18.31 -8.48 -3.06
CA GLY A 99 17.03 -7.85 -3.29
C GLY A 99 16.08 -8.65 -4.17
N ASN A 100 16.33 -9.95 -4.37
CA ASN A 100 15.39 -10.81 -5.08
C ASN A 100 14.34 -11.37 -4.12
N VAL A 101 13.15 -11.60 -4.63
CA VAL A 101 12.03 -12.16 -3.86
C VAL A 101 12.32 -13.60 -3.49
N ALA A 102 12.49 -13.89 -2.20
CA ALA A 102 12.69 -15.23 -1.66
C ALA A 102 11.36 -15.88 -1.26
N ARG A 103 10.46 -15.14 -0.64
CA ARG A 103 9.12 -15.56 -0.27
C ARG A 103 8.17 -14.37 -0.31
N TYR A 104 6.91 -14.62 -0.62
CA TYR A 104 5.87 -13.61 -0.49
C TYR A 104 4.54 -14.23 -0.07
N ILE A 105 3.70 -13.41 0.50
CA ILE A 105 2.30 -13.70 0.77
C ILE A 105 1.50 -12.43 0.52
N TYR A 106 0.29 -12.59 0.02
CA TYR A 106 -0.60 -11.47 -0.22
C TYR A 106 -2.04 -11.80 0.17
N ASN A 107 -2.80 -10.76 0.44
CA ASN A 107 -4.23 -10.80 0.69
C ASN A 107 -4.90 -9.87 -0.33
N ASP A 108 -5.49 -10.44 -1.36
CA ASP A 108 -6.18 -9.75 -2.46
C ASP A 108 -7.69 -10.06 -2.53
N LYS A 109 -8.16 -10.98 -1.67
CA LYS A 109 -9.56 -11.46 -1.68
C LYS A 109 -10.39 -10.91 -0.52
N CYS A 110 -9.75 -10.28 0.45
CA CYS A 110 -10.41 -9.75 1.62
C CYS A 110 -9.93 -8.33 1.90
N ALA A 111 -10.84 -7.38 2.01
CA ALA A 111 -10.52 -6.00 2.29
C ALA A 111 -9.87 -5.79 3.68
N SER A 112 -10.02 -6.75 4.60
CA SER A 112 -9.34 -6.71 5.91
C SER A 112 -7.82 -6.62 5.75
N GLY A 113 -7.22 -5.61 6.35
CA GLY A 113 -5.77 -5.35 6.24
C GLY A 113 -5.35 -4.53 5.01
N THR A 114 -6.29 -3.97 4.26
CA THR A 114 -6.05 -3.14 3.07
C THR A 114 -6.56 -1.71 3.27
N GLY A 115 -6.21 -0.82 2.35
CA GLY A 115 -6.74 0.56 2.35
C GLY A 115 -8.26 0.60 2.24
N ARG A 116 -8.87 -0.34 1.51
CA ARG A 116 -10.33 -0.42 1.36
C ARG A 116 -11.06 -0.63 2.69
N PHE A 117 -10.48 -1.37 3.62
CA PHE A 117 -11.04 -1.50 4.98
C PHE A 117 -11.21 -0.13 5.63
N LEU A 118 -10.22 0.75 5.53
CA LEU A 118 -10.31 2.06 6.16
C LEU A 118 -11.16 3.05 5.38
N GLU A 119 -11.26 2.92 4.05
CA GLU A 119 -12.20 3.71 3.27
C GLU A 119 -13.64 3.48 3.74
N VAL A 120 -14.04 2.21 3.92
CA VAL A 120 -15.38 1.86 4.43
C VAL A 120 -15.59 2.39 5.85
N MET A 121 -14.58 2.28 6.71
CA MET A 121 -14.69 2.77 8.10
C MET A 121 -14.71 4.30 8.17
N ALA A 122 -13.98 4.99 7.29
CA ALA A 122 -14.02 6.45 7.18
C ALA A 122 -15.42 6.94 6.77
N GLU A 123 -16.04 6.24 5.80
CA GLU A 123 -17.41 6.50 5.37
C GLU A 123 -18.41 6.27 6.52
N ALA A 124 -18.31 5.14 7.23
CA ALA A 124 -19.18 4.82 8.36
C ALA A 124 -19.06 5.81 9.54
N LEU A 125 -17.89 6.41 9.73
CA LEU A 125 -17.62 7.43 10.75
C LEU A 125 -17.85 8.86 10.26
N GLU A 126 -18.20 9.04 8.99
CA GLU A 126 -18.36 10.37 8.34
C GLU A 126 -17.12 11.26 8.47
N VAL A 127 -15.92 10.69 8.38
CA VAL A 127 -14.65 11.41 8.48
C VAL A 127 -13.84 11.30 7.19
N PRO A 128 -13.05 12.32 6.82
CA PRO A 128 -12.14 12.22 5.71
C PRO A 128 -11.06 11.14 6.00
N LEU A 129 -10.84 10.23 5.03
CA LEU A 129 -9.86 9.15 5.17
C LEU A 129 -8.45 9.68 5.49
N GLU A 130 -8.07 10.82 4.92
CA GLU A 130 -6.78 11.47 5.13
C GLU A 130 -6.59 12.01 6.55
N GLU A 131 -7.67 12.28 7.27
CA GLU A 131 -7.63 12.80 8.65
C GLU A 131 -7.61 11.69 9.69
N MET A 132 -7.99 10.46 9.35
CA MET A 132 -8.05 9.33 10.30
C MET A 132 -6.75 9.14 11.07
N GLY A 133 -5.59 9.30 10.41
CA GLY A 133 -4.29 9.16 11.06
C GLY A 133 -4.10 10.14 12.23
N ALA A 134 -4.35 11.42 11.97
CA ALA A 134 -4.21 12.49 12.97
C ALA A 134 -5.31 12.43 14.05
N MET A 135 -6.50 12.00 13.69
CA MET A 135 -7.60 11.82 14.65
C MET A 135 -7.31 10.66 15.61
N GLY A 136 -6.85 9.52 15.10
CA GLY A 136 -6.54 8.36 15.92
C GLY A 136 -5.38 8.58 16.93
N GLU A 137 -4.47 9.52 16.64
CA GLU A 137 -3.40 9.92 17.59
C GLU A 137 -3.96 10.62 18.85
N LYS A 138 -5.17 11.18 18.78
CA LYS A 138 -5.83 11.85 19.91
C LYS A 138 -6.59 10.88 20.82
N SER A 139 -6.55 9.59 20.55
CA SER A 139 -7.24 8.56 21.32
C SER A 139 -6.81 8.55 22.79
N THR A 140 -7.79 8.47 23.67
CA THR A 140 -7.59 8.43 25.14
C THR A 140 -8.04 7.09 25.73
N GLU A 141 -9.00 6.40 25.12
CA GLU A 141 -9.51 5.10 25.56
C GLU A 141 -8.95 3.96 24.69
N LYS A 142 -8.70 2.81 25.33
CA LYS A 142 -8.25 1.60 24.62
C LYS A 142 -9.45 0.75 24.22
N LEU A 143 -10.01 1.03 23.06
CA LEU A 143 -11.02 0.19 22.44
C LEU A 143 -10.37 -0.95 21.64
N GLN A 144 -11.16 -1.99 21.37
CA GLN A 144 -10.78 -3.11 20.49
C GLN A 144 -11.90 -3.35 19.48
N ILE A 145 -11.52 -3.56 18.23
CA ILE A 145 -12.41 -4.09 17.20
C ILE A 145 -12.17 -5.59 17.15
N SER A 146 -13.22 -6.38 17.44
CA SER A 146 -13.16 -7.82 17.53
C SER A 146 -13.23 -8.49 16.15
N ASN A 147 -13.98 -7.91 15.23
CA ASN A 147 -14.19 -8.45 13.90
C ASN A 147 -13.14 -7.94 12.90
N GLN A 148 -12.61 -8.88 12.12
CA GLN A 148 -11.68 -8.55 11.03
C GLN A 148 -12.40 -8.44 9.68
N CYS A 149 -13.60 -8.98 9.54
CA CYS A 149 -14.41 -8.83 8.34
C CYS A 149 -14.98 -7.41 8.30
N VAL A 150 -14.86 -6.74 7.13
CA VAL A 150 -15.31 -5.36 6.94
C VAL A 150 -16.75 -5.15 7.35
N ILE A 151 -17.65 -6.06 6.93
CA ILE A 151 -19.10 -5.96 7.22
C ILE A 151 -19.39 -6.00 8.72
N PHE A 152 -18.76 -6.94 9.44
CA PHE A 152 -18.96 -7.05 10.88
C PHE A 152 -18.26 -5.95 11.67
N ALA A 153 -17.08 -5.51 11.20
CA ALA A 153 -16.37 -4.40 11.80
C ALA A 153 -17.15 -3.08 11.65
N GLU A 154 -17.80 -2.84 10.51
CA GLU A 154 -18.67 -1.69 10.28
C GLU A 154 -19.86 -1.70 11.27
N THR A 155 -20.53 -2.83 11.45
CA THR A 155 -21.60 -2.98 12.43
C THR A 155 -21.12 -2.71 13.86
N GLU A 156 -19.91 -3.17 14.20
CA GLU A 156 -19.29 -2.94 15.50
C GLU A 156 -18.94 -1.45 15.71
N VAL A 157 -18.45 -0.77 14.67
CA VAL A 157 -18.20 0.69 14.67
C VAL A 157 -19.49 1.46 14.92
N VAL A 158 -20.58 1.12 14.21
CA VAL A 158 -21.89 1.77 14.41
C VAL A 158 -22.39 1.57 15.86
N SER A 159 -22.18 0.39 16.44
CA SER A 159 -22.52 0.11 17.84
C SER A 159 -21.73 1.00 18.80
N LEU A 160 -20.40 1.12 18.60
CA LEU A 160 -19.54 1.98 19.42
C LEU A 160 -19.93 3.45 19.34
N VAL A 161 -20.30 3.93 18.15
CA VAL A 161 -20.82 5.30 17.96
C VAL A 161 -22.11 5.49 18.76
N ASN A 162 -23.04 4.54 18.70
CA ASN A 162 -24.31 4.59 19.46
C ASN A 162 -24.10 4.49 20.98
N GLU A 163 -23.01 3.87 21.44
CA GLU A 163 -22.58 3.84 22.83
C GLU A 163 -21.94 5.14 23.30
N GLY A 164 -21.77 6.10 22.41
CA GLY A 164 -21.16 7.41 22.70
C GLY A 164 -19.64 7.38 22.83
N LYS A 165 -18.97 6.38 22.21
CA LYS A 165 -17.50 6.34 22.17
C LYS A 165 -16.95 7.41 21.26
N GLU A 166 -15.83 8.00 21.68
CA GLU A 166 -15.15 9.04 20.89
C GLU A 166 -14.63 8.51 19.57
N THR A 167 -14.86 9.24 18.49
CA THR A 167 -14.41 8.88 17.12
C THR A 167 -12.91 8.59 17.07
N ALA A 168 -12.09 9.35 17.81
CA ALA A 168 -10.66 9.15 17.89
C ALA A 168 -10.27 7.76 18.45
N ASP A 169 -11.01 7.29 19.46
CA ASP A 169 -10.77 5.99 20.10
C ASP A 169 -11.16 4.83 19.18
N ILE A 170 -12.28 4.99 18.46
CA ILE A 170 -12.74 4.02 17.44
C ILE A 170 -11.69 3.93 16.32
N ILE A 171 -11.24 5.05 15.78
CA ILE A 171 -10.21 5.10 14.72
C ILE A 171 -8.91 4.41 15.18
N ASN A 172 -8.45 4.67 16.39
CA ASN A 172 -7.25 4.03 16.92
C ASN A 172 -7.43 2.50 17.04
N ALA A 173 -8.61 2.03 17.45
CA ALA A 173 -8.93 0.61 17.49
C ALA A 173 -8.93 -0.04 16.10
N LEU A 174 -9.47 0.64 15.08
CA LEU A 174 -9.44 0.22 13.67
C LEU A 174 -8.00 0.14 13.14
N HIS A 175 -7.16 1.13 13.42
CA HIS A 175 -5.73 1.10 13.05
C HIS A 175 -5.00 -0.08 13.67
N LYS A 176 -5.26 -0.39 14.95
CA LYS A 176 -4.68 -1.55 15.64
C LYS A 176 -5.16 -2.88 15.04
N ALA A 177 -6.44 -2.98 14.68
CA ALA A 177 -6.99 -4.18 14.05
C ALA A 177 -6.33 -4.44 12.69
N LEU A 178 -6.21 -3.41 11.85
CA LEU A 178 -5.51 -3.47 10.57
C LEU A 178 -4.05 -3.87 10.76
N ALA A 179 -3.34 -3.23 11.67
CA ALA A 179 -1.93 -3.50 11.94
C ALA A 179 -1.70 -4.93 12.43
N LYS A 180 -2.57 -5.47 13.29
CA LYS A 180 -2.56 -6.87 13.70
C LYS A 180 -2.68 -7.82 12.50
N ARG A 181 -3.58 -7.51 11.57
CA ARG A 181 -3.79 -8.32 10.37
C ARG A 181 -2.55 -8.34 9.48
N VAL A 182 -1.98 -7.17 9.20
CA VAL A 182 -0.77 -7.03 8.39
C VAL A 182 0.44 -7.69 9.07
N ALA A 183 0.59 -7.53 10.39
CA ALA A 183 1.65 -8.19 11.14
C ALA A 183 1.52 -9.72 11.11
N SER A 184 0.30 -10.25 11.18
CA SER A 184 0.05 -11.69 11.04
C SER A 184 0.45 -12.20 9.67
N LEU A 185 0.14 -11.43 8.61
CA LEU A 185 0.54 -11.74 7.24
C LEU A 185 2.08 -11.83 7.14
N ALA A 186 2.79 -10.82 7.62
CA ALA A 186 4.26 -10.80 7.60
C ALA A 186 4.88 -11.97 8.40
N LYS A 187 4.34 -12.27 9.57
CA LYS A 187 4.82 -13.37 10.43
C LYS A 187 4.70 -14.74 9.78
N SER A 188 3.72 -14.95 8.90
CA SER A 188 3.50 -16.24 8.23
C SER A 188 4.63 -16.64 7.26
N ILE A 189 5.44 -15.69 6.81
CA ILE A 189 6.61 -15.93 5.95
C ILE A 189 7.96 -15.72 6.68
N GLU A 190 7.96 -15.66 7.99
CA GLU A 190 9.12 -15.39 8.85
C GLU A 190 9.70 -13.98 8.64
N VAL A 191 9.48 -13.11 9.61
CA VAL A 191 10.00 -11.73 9.56
C VAL A 191 11.52 -11.73 9.58
N LYS A 192 12.13 -11.02 8.64
CA LYS A 192 13.57 -10.71 8.62
C LYS A 192 13.78 -9.20 8.62
N GLU A 193 14.68 -8.73 9.46
CA GLU A 193 15.09 -7.33 9.50
C GLU A 193 16.11 -7.00 8.40
N ASP A 194 16.12 -5.83 7.82
CA ASP A 194 15.27 -4.68 8.12
C ASP A 194 13.93 -4.77 7.39
N VAL A 195 12.87 -4.25 8.01
CA VAL A 195 11.52 -4.22 7.44
C VAL A 195 11.19 -2.81 6.98
N VAL A 196 10.61 -2.70 5.78
CA VAL A 196 10.17 -1.45 5.16
C VAL A 196 8.70 -1.53 4.82
N MET A 197 7.98 -0.44 5.03
CA MET A 197 6.59 -0.29 4.56
C MET A 197 6.53 0.52 3.26
N THR A 198 5.65 0.07 2.35
CA THR A 198 5.30 0.74 1.10
C THR A 198 3.78 0.78 0.92
N GLY A 199 3.33 1.44 -0.15
CA GLY A 199 1.93 1.54 -0.51
C GLY A 199 1.22 2.77 0.03
N GLY A 200 0.09 3.12 -0.59
CA GLY A 200 -0.72 4.30 -0.21
C GLY A 200 -1.32 4.22 1.19
N GLY A 201 -1.52 3.00 1.69
CA GLY A 201 -1.93 2.74 3.06
C GLY A 201 -0.91 3.25 4.09
N GLY A 202 0.39 3.02 3.89
CA GLY A 202 1.44 3.43 4.81
C GLY A 202 1.44 4.92 5.13
N LYS A 203 1.22 5.78 4.13
CA LYS A 203 1.17 7.25 4.30
C LYS A 203 0.03 7.74 5.19
N LYS A 204 -1.11 7.04 5.18
CA LYS A 204 -2.33 7.43 5.88
C LYS A 204 -2.41 6.86 7.30
N PHE A 205 -1.49 5.94 7.65
CA PHE A 205 -1.57 5.14 8.88
C PHE A 205 -0.46 5.46 9.89
N ARG A 206 -0.34 6.68 10.35
CA ARG A 206 0.56 6.98 11.47
C ARG A 206 0.29 6.10 12.70
N GLY A 207 -0.97 5.73 12.95
CA GLY A 207 -1.36 4.81 14.04
C GLY A 207 -0.92 3.36 13.84
N VAL A 208 -0.69 2.89 12.61
CA VAL A 208 -0.20 1.54 12.30
C VAL A 208 1.30 1.40 12.58
N GLN A 209 2.06 2.49 12.53
CA GLN A 209 3.51 2.50 12.74
C GLN A 209 3.92 1.85 14.09
N GLY A 210 3.16 2.10 15.16
CA GLY A 210 3.44 1.52 16.47
C GLY A 210 3.39 -0.01 16.49
N THR A 211 2.43 -0.61 15.78
CA THR A 211 2.27 -2.07 15.74
C THR A 211 3.21 -2.71 14.72
N VAL A 212 3.50 -2.03 13.61
CA VAL A 212 4.46 -2.52 12.61
C VAL A 212 5.89 -2.39 13.14
N ARG A 213 6.20 -1.42 13.99
CA ARG A 213 7.45 -1.38 14.77
C ARG A 213 7.64 -2.62 15.64
N SER A 214 6.57 -3.22 16.17
CA SER A 214 6.64 -4.44 16.97
C SER A 214 7.11 -5.68 16.19
N ILE A 215 7.14 -5.62 14.87
CA ILE A 215 7.69 -6.66 13.98
C ILE A 215 9.00 -6.23 13.31
N GLY A 216 9.72 -5.24 13.88
CA GLY A 216 11.04 -4.82 13.40
C GLY A 216 11.04 -3.79 12.25
N CYS A 217 9.90 -3.15 11.96
CA CYS A 217 9.85 -2.09 10.95
C CYS A 217 10.60 -0.84 11.44
N LYS A 218 11.72 -0.53 10.80
CA LYS A 218 12.59 0.61 11.16
C LYS A 218 12.32 1.83 10.29
N HIS A 219 11.84 1.66 9.06
CA HIS A 219 11.72 2.73 8.08
C HIS A 219 10.45 2.59 7.22
N GLU A 220 9.90 3.74 6.83
CA GLU A 220 8.92 3.86 5.75
C GLU A 220 9.61 4.41 4.52
N ILE A 221 9.50 3.71 3.39
CA ILE A 221 9.86 4.32 2.10
C ILE A 221 8.63 5.04 1.57
N HIS A 222 8.64 6.35 1.69
CA HIS A 222 7.67 7.17 1.00
C HIS A 222 8.01 7.19 -0.48
N GLN A 223 7.16 6.60 -1.31
CA GLN A 223 7.18 6.94 -2.74
C GLN A 223 6.94 8.45 -2.82
N ARG A 224 7.97 9.20 -3.20
CA ARG A 224 7.78 10.61 -3.55
C ARG A 224 6.97 10.61 -4.85
N HIS A 225 5.80 11.21 -4.79
CA HIS A 225 5.01 11.54 -5.99
C HIS A 225 5.68 12.67 -6.75
#